data_67f6ae4d39eb4ed43cb7e1eff7bb8a3b
#
_entry.id   67f6ae4d39eb4ed43cb7e1eff7bb8a3b
#
_cell.length_a   1.000
_cell.length_b   1.000
_cell.length_c   1.000
_cell.angle_alpha   90.00
_cell.angle_beta   90.00
_cell.angle_gamma   90.00
#
_symmetry.space_group_name_H-M   'P 1'
#
loop_
_entity.id
_entity.type
_entity.pdbx_description
1 polymer ?
#
loop_
_entity_poly.entity_id
_entity_poly.type
_entity_poly.pdbx_seq_one_letter_code
_entity_poly.pdbx_strand_id
1 'polypeptide(L)'
;MNVSLARVDYLVLLVYVVALFFIGFYLDKRKKKANADIFLGGRTLRWWQIGFSLFSANAGPMMLIGFASLGFSQGVVGSSFEWLAWIFLLMLAMFFLPLYLKAGITTIPQFLQLRFGQRSYNFLVIYSLISILVVWLGSALYAGGLIISQVFEWPLMRSIILVAVTAASFTAIGGLKAVVRTGIFQSVIIILSSVILTWLALKKIGGVESLVNAVPADYWTLFRPATDPEYSWVAILAGYPVVAIYYWCADQTIVQKVLAAKDLKEGQYGALFIAGLKIIMPLIFIFPGMMCFVLFKDTVRPDNAYITLVKHLVPHGLLGICIAALIAALMDTVSSGLNSFSTVFTLDVVSRFRVMDDAARRRTGKWVTLAAAALAVGVAYLFSRSGKGFFELSQGLVSILAPPLSVVFLAGVFWKRATSIAAEVVLYGGGLICIATGICHLLNFPGKDFWPHFLLLSVYLFLILAALIVIVTFVSSPAAADGSLVPQATVARPAGRAWPVWLGWTILALVMGGIYSLFH
;
A
#
# COMPACT_ATOMS: atom_id res chain seq x y z
N MET A 1 -1.23 -26.88 19.09
CA MET A 1 -2.34 -27.70 18.57
C MET A 1 -2.38 -27.54 17.05
N ASN A 2 -2.19 -28.64 16.34
CA ASN A 2 -2.27 -28.65 14.88
C ASN A 2 -3.74 -28.56 14.49
N VAL A 3 -4.16 -27.46 13.90
CA VAL A 3 -5.50 -27.34 13.32
C VAL A 3 -5.46 -28.07 11.97
N SER A 4 -5.89 -29.33 11.95
CA SER A 4 -6.05 -30.05 10.69
C SER A 4 -7.24 -29.44 9.93
N LEU A 5 -6.98 -28.98 8.70
CA LEU A 5 -8.05 -28.55 7.78
C LEU A 5 -9.00 -29.72 7.53
N ALA A 6 -10.29 -29.48 7.68
CA ALA A 6 -11.31 -30.46 7.31
C ALA A 6 -11.49 -30.52 5.79
N ARG A 7 -12.08 -31.60 5.28
CA ARG A 7 -12.37 -31.75 3.83
C ARG A 7 -13.19 -30.58 3.28
N VAL A 8 -14.09 -30.03 4.09
CA VAL A 8 -14.90 -28.84 3.71
C VAL A 8 -14.03 -27.61 3.50
N ASP A 9 -12.99 -27.40 4.32
CA ASP A 9 -12.08 -26.26 4.17
C ASP A 9 -11.29 -26.35 2.86
N TYR A 10 -10.81 -27.54 2.49
CA TYR A 10 -10.16 -27.77 1.20
C TYR A 10 -11.11 -27.54 0.02
N LEU A 11 -12.38 -27.94 0.15
CA LEU A 11 -13.40 -27.69 -0.88
C LEU A 11 -13.63 -26.18 -1.07
N VAL A 12 -13.75 -25.41 0.02
CA VAL A 12 -13.89 -23.96 -0.03
C VAL A 12 -12.69 -23.29 -0.69
N LEU A 13 -11.47 -23.72 -0.35
CA LEU A 13 -10.24 -23.22 -0.99
C LEU A 13 -10.20 -23.55 -2.49
N LEU A 14 -10.60 -24.75 -2.88
CA LEU A 14 -10.69 -25.14 -4.30
C LEU A 14 -11.69 -24.28 -5.05
N VAL A 15 -12.89 -24.07 -4.48
CA VAL A 15 -13.93 -23.21 -5.07
C VAL A 15 -13.42 -21.77 -5.20
N TYR A 16 -12.72 -21.25 -4.18
CA TYR A 16 -12.09 -19.93 -4.24
C TYR A 16 -11.09 -19.82 -5.40
N VAL A 17 -10.16 -20.76 -5.52
CA VAL A 17 -9.15 -20.76 -6.58
C VAL A 17 -9.81 -20.83 -7.97
N VAL A 18 -10.79 -21.73 -8.15
CA VAL A 18 -11.55 -21.86 -9.40
C VAL A 18 -12.27 -20.55 -9.73
N ALA A 19 -12.94 -19.93 -8.75
CA ALA A 19 -13.62 -18.64 -8.91
C ALA A 19 -12.65 -17.53 -9.31
N LEU A 20 -11.46 -17.48 -8.67
CA LEU A 20 -10.42 -16.51 -9.00
C LEU A 20 -9.98 -16.60 -10.47
N PHE A 21 -9.68 -17.81 -10.95
CA PHE A 21 -9.31 -18.03 -12.33
C PHE A 21 -10.46 -17.74 -13.30
N PHE A 22 -11.68 -18.12 -12.95
CA PHE A 22 -12.87 -17.84 -13.74
C PHE A 22 -13.12 -16.34 -13.91
N ILE A 23 -13.09 -15.57 -12.80
CA ILE A 23 -13.28 -14.11 -12.81
C ILE A 23 -12.14 -13.42 -13.57
N GLY A 24 -10.90 -13.85 -13.35
CA GLY A 24 -9.72 -13.25 -13.99
C GLY A 24 -9.67 -13.47 -15.50
N PHE A 25 -10.02 -14.66 -15.98
CA PHE A 25 -9.76 -15.06 -17.37
C PHE A 25 -11.01 -15.20 -18.24
N TYR A 26 -12.09 -15.77 -17.71
CA TYR A 26 -13.26 -16.11 -18.52
C TYR A 26 -14.08 -14.87 -18.88
N LEU A 27 -14.22 -13.94 -17.97
CA LEU A 27 -15.00 -12.73 -18.22
C LEU A 27 -14.35 -11.77 -19.24
N ASP A 28 -13.07 -11.93 -19.55
CA ASP A 28 -12.37 -11.08 -20.52
C ASP A 28 -12.51 -11.58 -21.98
N LYS A 29 -12.76 -12.87 -22.19
CA LYS A 29 -12.93 -13.45 -23.53
C LYS A 29 -14.11 -12.86 -24.33
N ARG A 30 -15.12 -12.30 -23.65
CA ARG A 30 -16.32 -11.71 -24.27
C ARG A 30 -16.14 -10.30 -24.85
N LYS A 31 -15.02 -9.59 -24.55
CA LYS A 31 -14.77 -8.24 -25.08
C LYS A 31 -13.40 -8.16 -25.76
N LYS A 32 -13.28 -8.81 -26.92
CA LYS A 32 -12.18 -8.60 -27.87
C LYS A 32 -12.26 -7.19 -28.48
N LYS A 33 -11.94 -6.14 -27.73
CA LYS A 33 -11.42 -4.90 -28.33
C LYS A 33 -9.91 -4.97 -28.26
N ALA A 34 -9.27 -5.22 -29.39
CA ALA A 34 -7.85 -5.53 -29.58
C ALA A 34 -6.88 -4.42 -29.12
N ASN A 35 -7.36 -3.24 -28.76
CA ASN A 35 -6.56 -2.04 -28.48
C ASN A 35 -6.70 -1.50 -27.05
N ALA A 36 -7.11 -2.32 -26.08
CA ALA A 36 -7.12 -1.84 -24.70
C ALA A 36 -5.71 -1.84 -24.14
N ASP A 37 -5.22 -0.67 -23.74
CA ASP A 37 -3.98 -0.51 -22.97
C ASP A 37 -3.95 -1.49 -21.78
N ILE A 38 -3.04 -2.46 -21.84
CA ILE A 38 -2.92 -3.52 -20.83
C ILE A 38 -2.50 -2.94 -19.48
N PHE A 39 -1.79 -1.81 -19.47
CA PHE A 39 -1.21 -1.21 -18.28
C PHE A 39 -2.20 -0.36 -17.48
N LEU A 40 -3.09 0.39 -18.16
CA LEU A 40 -4.16 1.17 -17.53
C LEU A 40 -5.56 0.59 -17.77
N GLY A 41 -5.66 -0.61 -18.34
CA GLY A 41 -6.95 -1.25 -18.58
C GLY A 41 -7.87 -0.45 -19.52
N GLY A 42 -7.29 0.43 -20.36
CA GLY A 42 -8.02 1.29 -21.30
C GLY A 42 -8.75 2.45 -20.64
N ARG A 43 -8.41 2.84 -19.42
CA ARG A 43 -9.01 3.95 -18.66
C ARG A 43 -10.54 3.85 -18.62
N THR A 44 -11.06 2.74 -18.11
CA THR A 44 -12.50 2.45 -18.09
C THR A 44 -13.06 2.18 -16.70
N LEU A 45 -12.23 2.32 -15.66
CA LEU A 45 -12.63 1.99 -14.29
C LEU A 45 -13.62 3.00 -13.73
N ARG A 46 -14.65 2.47 -13.07
CA ARG A 46 -15.62 3.25 -12.31
C ARG A 46 -15.17 3.38 -10.85
N TRP A 47 -15.72 4.35 -10.13
CA TRP A 47 -15.38 4.70 -8.76
C TRP A 47 -15.35 3.49 -7.79
N TRP A 48 -16.36 2.63 -7.83
CA TRP A 48 -16.42 1.45 -6.96
C TRP A 48 -15.36 0.39 -7.30
N GLN A 49 -15.01 0.26 -8.58
CA GLN A 49 -13.93 -0.64 -9.02
C GLN A 49 -12.57 -0.13 -8.55
N ILE A 50 -12.36 1.18 -8.64
CA ILE A 50 -11.15 1.85 -8.14
C ILE A 50 -11.06 1.66 -6.63
N GLY A 51 -12.11 1.97 -5.88
CA GLY A 51 -12.11 1.88 -4.43
C GLY A 51 -11.88 0.47 -3.90
N PHE A 52 -12.59 -0.53 -4.41
CA PHE A 52 -12.33 -1.92 -4.02
C PHE A 52 -10.95 -2.42 -4.47
N SER A 53 -10.46 -2.00 -5.64
CA SER A 53 -9.12 -2.39 -6.09
C SER A 53 -8.02 -1.72 -5.25
N LEU A 54 -8.23 -0.49 -4.78
CA LEU A 54 -7.33 0.16 -3.81
C LEU A 54 -7.41 -0.53 -2.45
N PHE A 55 -8.62 -0.91 -2.00
CA PHE A 55 -8.80 -1.65 -0.77
C PHE A 55 -8.05 -2.98 -0.80
N SER A 56 -8.27 -3.81 -1.82
CA SER A 56 -7.63 -5.14 -1.89
C SER A 56 -6.11 -5.08 -1.97
N ALA A 57 -5.55 -4.10 -2.71
CA ALA A 57 -4.11 -3.92 -2.78
C ALA A 57 -3.50 -3.45 -1.45
N ASN A 58 -4.24 -2.62 -0.72
CA ASN A 58 -3.83 -2.12 0.59
C ASN A 58 -4.07 -3.17 1.69
N ALA A 59 -5.19 -3.91 1.64
CA ALA A 59 -5.53 -4.99 2.60
C ALA A 59 -4.67 -6.25 2.37
N GLY A 60 -3.38 -6.08 2.19
CA GLY A 60 -2.41 -7.16 1.99
C GLY A 60 -1.93 -7.80 3.29
N PRO A 61 -0.89 -8.62 3.22
CA PRO A 61 -0.30 -9.28 4.39
C PRO A 61 0.12 -8.32 5.50
N MET A 62 0.53 -7.08 5.13
CA MET A 62 0.84 -6.01 6.08
C MET A 62 -0.34 -5.72 7.01
N MET A 63 -1.55 -5.66 6.49
CA MET A 63 -2.76 -5.41 7.28
C MET A 63 -3.09 -6.60 8.18
N LEU A 64 -3.08 -7.80 7.62
CA LEU A 64 -3.51 -9.01 8.31
C LEU A 64 -2.53 -9.47 9.39
N ILE A 65 -1.23 -9.31 9.15
CA ILE A 65 -0.18 -9.68 10.11
C ILE A 65 0.29 -8.44 10.88
N GLY A 66 0.75 -7.41 10.17
CA GLY A 66 1.39 -6.26 10.78
C GLY A 66 0.45 -5.44 11.65
N PHE A 67 -0.76 -5.12 11.18
CA PHE A 67 -1.71 -4.36 11.99
C PHE A 67 -2.35 -5.19 13.13
N ALA A 68 -2.54 -6.51 12.93
CA ALA A 68 -2.95 -7.36 14.03
C ALA A 68 -1.83 -7.50 15.08
N SER A 69 -0.57 -7.59 14.65
CA SER A 69 0.60 -7.55 15.54
C SER A 69 0.66 -6.24 16.33
N LEU A 70 0.44 -5.11 15.65
CA LEU A 70 0.43 -3.78 16.26
C LEU A 70 -0.75 -3.62 17.24
N GLY A 71 -1.94 -4.10 16.86
CA GLY A 71 -3.10 -4.14 17.77
C GLY A 71 -2.85 -5.00 19.02
N PHE A 72 -2.16 -6.13 18.85
CA PHE A 72 -1.76 -7.02 19.96
C PHE A 72 -0.76 -6.34 20.91
N SER A 73 0.22 -5.61 20.40
CA SER A 73 1.31 -5.04 21.21
C SER A 73 1.07 -3.60 21.66
N GLN A 74 0.33 -2.81 20.89
CA GLN A 74 0.21 -1.36 21.06
C GLN A 74 -1.24 -0.85 21.13
N GLY A 75 -2.24 -1.71 20.86
CA GLY A 75 -3.64 -1.30 20.91
C GLY A 75 -4.08 -0.43 19.73
N VAL A 76 -5.02 0.48 19.98
CA VAL A 76 -5.70 1.29 18.96
C VAL A 76 -4.80 2.31 18.26
N VAL A 77 -3.64 2.65 18.84
CA VAL A 77 -2.69 3.59 18.24
C VAL A 77 -2.28 3.20 16.82
N GLY A 78 -2.24 1.90 16.52
CA GLY A 78 -2.03 1.38 15.17
C GLY A 78 -3.07 1.82 14.15
N SER A 79 -4.28 2.19 14.61
CA SER A 79 -5.35 2.70 13.74
C SER A 79 -5.02 4.05 13.11
N SER A 80 -4.06 4.79 13.65
CA SER A 80 -3.63 6.09 13.13
C SER A 80 -3.20 5.99 11.65
N PHE A 81 -2.54 4.90 11.24
CA PHE A 81 -2.11 4.69 9.86
C PHE A 81 -3.29 4.57 8.88
N GLU A 82 -4.43 4.08 9.35
CA GLU A 82 -5.63 3.90 8.54
C GLU A 82 -6.58 5.09 8.68
N TRP A 83 -6.80 5.55 9.91
CA TRP A 83 -7.75 6.62 10.21
C TRP A 83 -7.26 8.02 9.80
N LEU A 84 -5.97 8.25 9.61
CA LEU A 84 -5.45 9.50 9.05
C LEU A 84 -5.32 9.46 7.51
N ALA A 85 -5.46 8.30 6.87
CA ALA A 85 -5.25 8.14 5.42
C ALA A 85 -6.24 8.96 4.57
N TRP A 86 -7.45 9.26 5.08
CA TRP A 86 -8.46 10.02 4.35
C TRP A 86 -7.99 11.42 3.94
N ILE A 87 -7.14 12.06 4.75
CA ILE A 87 -6.57 13.38 4.45
C ILE A 87 -5.73 13.32 3.16
N PHE A 88 -4.90 12.28 3.02
CA PHE A 88 -4.02 12.12 1.86
C PHE A 88 -4.74 11.58 0.63
N LEU A 89 -5.81 10.82 0.82
CA LEU A 89 -6.74 10.43 -0.24
C LEU A 89 -7.53 11.64 -0.76
N LEU A 90 -7.93 12.57 0.12
CA LEU A 90 -8.48 13.86 -0.27
C LEU A 90 -7.45 14.66 -1.08
N MET A 91 -6.20 14.72 -0.61
CA MET A 91 -5.12 15.40 -1.32
C MET A 91 -4.88 14.79 -2.70
N LEU A 92 -4.84 13.46 -2.81
CA LEU A 92 -4.78 12.75 -4.09
C LEU A 92 -5.93 13.17 -5.01
N ALA A 93 -7.19 13.09 -4.52
CA ALA A 93 -8.39 13.33 -5.31
C ALA A 93 -8.49 14.76 -5.83
N MET A 94 -8.10 15.75 -5.02
CA MET A 94 -8.35 17.18 -5.31
C MET A 94 -7.17 17.88 -5.96
N PHE A 95 -5.94 17.43 -5.71
CA PHE A 95 -4.74 18.14 -6.20
C PHE A 95 -3.93 17.28 -7.19
N PHE A 96 -3.59 16.06 -6.83
CA PHE A 96 -2.70 15.23 -7.64
C PHE A 96 -3.39 14.61 -8.85
N LEU A 97 -4.54 13.97 -8.66
CA LEU A 97 -5.26 13.29 -9.73
C LEU A 97 -5.66 14.22 -10.90
N PRO A 98 -6.19 15.45 -10.67
CA PRO A 98 -6.48 16.37 -11.76
C PRO A 98 -5.26 16.68 -12.62
N LEU A 99 -4.09 16.88 -11.98
CA LEU A 99 -2.83 17.13 -12.68
C LEU A 99 -2.39 15.93 -13.50
N TYR A 100 -2.42 14.76 -12.92
CA TYR A 100 -2.00 13.52 -13.57
C TYR A 100 -2.86 13.18 -14.79
N LEU A 101 -4.18 13.31 -14.67
CA LEU A 101 -5.11 13.08 -15.79
C LEU A 101 -4.95 14.13 -16.88
N LYS A 102 -4.77 15.41 -16.51
CA LYS A 102 -4.54 16.50 -17.48
C LYS A 102 -3.21 16.33 -18.21
N ALA A 103 -2.18 15.87 -17.51
CA ALA A 103 -0.87 15.55 -18.08
C ALA A 103 -0.88 14.28 -18.95
N GLY A 104 -1.94 13.47 -18.91
CA GLY A 104 -2.08 12.25 -19.70
C GLY A 104 -1.10 11.15 -19.34
N ILE A 105 -0.44 11.24 -18.18
CA ILE A 105 0.59 10.27 -17.77
C ILE A 105 0.03 8.85 -17.60
N THR A 106 0.88 7.88 -17.81
CA THR A 106 0.61 6.45 -17.57
C THR A 106 1.38 5.93 -16.38
N THR A 107 2.55 6.50 -16.13
CA THR A 107 3.41 6.17 -14.99
C THR A 107 3.75 7.43 -14.19
N ILE A 108 3.96 7.26 -12.89
CA ILE A 108 4.31 8.37 -12.01
C ILE A 108 5.67 9.01 -12.37
N PRO A 109 6.70 8.28 -12.79
CA PRO A 109 7.92 8.89 -13.30
C PRO A 109 7.69 9.93 -14.39
N GLN A 110 6.72 9.72 -15.31
CA GLN A 110 6.40 10.68 -16.39
C GLN A 110 5.94 12.04 -15.85
N PHE A 111 5.31 12.10 -14.67
CA PHE A 111 4.99 13.37 -14.05
C PHE A 111 6.25 14.17 -13.69
N LEU A 112 7.26 13.53 -13.11
CA LEU A 112 8.52 14.20 -12.81
C LEU A 112 9.28 14.61 -14.07
N GLN A 113 9.19 13.83 -15.15
CA GLN A 113 9.75 14.20 -16.45
C GLN A 113 9.17 15.51 -16.96
N LEU A 114 7.84 15.63 -16.94
CA LEU A 114 7.14 16.82 -17.39
C LEU A 114 7.40 18.04 -16.50
N ARG A 115 7.61 17.82 -15.20
CA ARG A 115 7.75 18.91 -14.23
C ARG A 115 9.18 19.34 -13.96
N PHE A 116 10.11 18.38 -13.87
CA PHE A 116 11.51 18.59 -13.46
C PHE A 116 12.55 18.04 -14.45
N GLY A 117 12.11 17.46 -15.56
CA GLY A 117 12.98 17.01 -16.63
C GLY A 117 13.49 15.58 -16.52
N GLN A 118 14.38 15.24 -17.47
CA GLN A 118 14.76 13.87 -17.74
C GLN A 118 15.57 13.19 -16.61
N ARG A 119 16.38 13.96 -15.86
CA ARG A 119 17.19 13.38 -14.76
C ARG A 119 16.30 12.95 -13.61
N SER A 120 15.34 13.79 -13.20
CA SER A 120 14.35 13.47 -12.16
C SER A 120 13.50 12.25 -12.55
N TYR A 121 13.10 12.14 -13.82
CA TYR A 121 12.44 10.96 -14.38
C TYR A 121 13.30 9.70 -14.23
N ASN A 122 14.57 9.74 -14.65
CA ASN A 122 15.46 8.58 -14.59
C ASN A 122 15.64 8.08 -13.16
N PHE A 123 15.83 9.01 -12.21
CA PHE A 123 15.90 8.66 -10.79
C PHE A 123 14.64 7.93 -10.34
N LEU A 124 13.46 8.50 -10.62
CA LEU A 124 12.22 7.92 -10.13
C LEU A 124 11.87 6.58 -10.79
N VAL A 125 12.26 6.36 -12.05
CA VAL A 125 12.12 5.04 -12.69
C VAL A 125 12.87 3.98 -11.90
N ILE A 126 14.17 4.20 -11.63
CA ILE A 126 15.00 3.24 -10.88
C ILE A 126 14.47 3.07 -9.45
N TYR A 127 14.16 4.19 -8.80
CA TYR A 127 13.66 4.20 -7.43
C TYR A 127 12.31 3.47 -7.29
N SER A 128 11.37 3.71 -8.21
CA SER A 128 10.08 3.01 -8.22
C SER A 128 10.26 1.51 -8.42
N LEU A 129 11.14 1.08 -9.31
CA LEU A 129 11.41 -0.34 -9.53
C LEU A 129 11.98 -1.01 -8.28
N ILE A 130 12.93 -0.35 -7.61
CA ILE A 130 13.50 -0.85 -6.35
C ILE A 130 12.43 -0.88 -5.25
N SER A 131 11.67 0.19 -5.09
CA SER A 131 10.60 0.28 -4.09
C SER A 131 9.52 -0.79 -4.30
N ILE A 132 9.06 -0.97 -5.55
CA ILE A 132 8.07 -2.01 -5.86
C ILE A 132 8.63 -3.40 -5.57
N LEU A 133 9.88 -3.66 -5.96
CA LEU A 133 10.51 -4.96 -5.77
C LEU A 133 10.71 -5.28 -4.28
N VAL A 134 11.20 -4.31 -3.50
CA VAL A 134 11.57 -4.52 -2.09
C VAL A 134 10.33 -4.37 -1.18
N VAL A 135 9.64 -3.22 -1.25
CA VAL A 135 8.55 -2.90 -0.32
C VAL A 135 7.28 -3.66 -0.66
N TRP A 136 6.87 -3.68 -1.94
CA TRP A 136 5.61 -4.33 -2.32
C TRP A 136 5.75 -5.84 -2.54
N LEU A 137 6.70 -6.27 -3.36
CA LEU A 137 6.81 -7.67 -3.76
C LEU A 137 7.54 -8.51 -2.72
N GLY A 138 8.73 -8.07 -2.29
CA GLY A 138 9.57 -8.84 -1.38
C GLY A 138 8.90 -9.04 -0.02
N SER A 139 8.36 -7.96 0.57
CA SER A 139 7.66 -8.02 1.85
C SER A 139 6.38 -8.86 1.77
N ALA A 140 5.56 -8.66 0.71
CA ALA A 140 4.32 -9.40 0.54
C ALA A 140 4.58 -10.91 0.31
N LEU A 141 5.59 -11.27 -0.48
CA LEU A 141 5.96 -12.68 -0.69
C LEU A 141 6.49 -13.33 0.59
N TYR A 142 7.30 -12.60 1.38
CA TYR A 142 7.77 -13.10 2.67
C TYR A 142 6.61 -13.35 3.65
N ALA A 143 5.77 -12.32 3.87
CA ALA A 143 4.63 -12.44 4.79
C ALA A 143 3.62 -13.49 4.32
N GLY A 144 3.34 -13.53 3.02
CA GLY A 144 2.45 -14.54 2.47
C GLY A 144 3.01 -15.95 2.49
N GLY A 145 4.31 -16.09 2.25
CA GLY A 145 5.02 -17.35 2.43
C GLY A 145 4.93 -17.84 3.88
N LEU A 146 5.03 -16.92 4.85
CA LEU A 146 4.90 -17.22 6.27
C LEU A 146 3.47 -17.73 6.59
N ILE A 147 2.43 -17.06 6.07
CA ILE A 147 1.04 -17.50 6.22
C ILE A 147 0.84 -18.93 5.69
N ILE A 148 1.23 -19.18 4.44
CA ILE A 148 1.08 -20.48 3.79
C ILE A 148 1.88 -21.55 4.54
N SER A 149 3.11 -21.23 4.96
CA SER A 149 3.96 -22.12 5.74
C SER A 149 3.31 -22.52 7.06
N GLN A 150 2.68 -21.57 7.77
CA GLN A 150 2.03 -21.82 9.05
C GLN A 150 0.69 -22.58 8.93
N VAL A 151 -0.05 -22.32 7.84
CA VAL A 151 -1.35 -22.98 7.61
C VAL A 151 -1.19 -24.40 7.13
N PHE A 152 -0.26 -24.66 6.20
CA PHE A 152 -0.08 -25.96 5.55
C PHE A 152 1.12 -26.75 6.08
N GLU A 153 1.87 -26.19 7.04
CA GLU A 153 3.09 -26.79 7.62
C GLU A 153 4.18 -27.07 6.56
N TRP A 154 4.23 -26.25 5.52
CA TRP A 154 5.21 -26.36 4.45
C TRP A 154 6.47 -25.54 4.74
N PRO A 155 7.63 -25.95 4.20
CA PRO A 155 8.84 -25.13 4.26
C PRO A 155 8.60 -23.74 3.69
N LEU A 156 9.06 -22.70 4.42
CA LEU A 156 8.83 -21.29 4.06
C LEU A 156 9.18 -20.96 2.61
N MET A 157 10.33 -21.45 2.12
CA MET A 157 10.78 -21.16 0.76
C MET A 157 9.86 -21.79 -0.31
N ARG A 158 9.34 -22.99 -0.08
CA ARG A 158 8.36 -23.61 -0.99
C ARG A 158 7.08 -22.79 -1.06
N SER A 159 6.63 -22.29 0.08
CA SER A 159 5.45 -21.42 0.18
C SER A 159 5.65 -20.11 -0.57
N ILE A 160 6.80 -19.44 -0.41
CA ILE A 160 7.16 -18.22 -1.14
C ILE A 160 7.16 -18.46 -2.67
N ILE A 161 7.80 -19.52 -3.13
CA ILE A 161 7.89 -19.86 -4.56
C ILE A 161 6.51 -20.15 -5.13
N LEU A 162 5.67 -20.92 -4.42
CA LEU A 162 4.31 -21.24 -4.88
C LEU A 162 3.48 -19.96 -5.10
N VAL A 163 3.52 -19.04 -4.12
CA VAL A 163 2.82 -17.77 -4.21
C VAL A 163 3.34 -16.93 -5.38
N ALA A 164 4.67 -16.81 -5.51
CA ALA A 164 5.29 -16.03 -6.59
C ALA A 164 4.89 -16.57 -7.98
N VAL A 165 4.96 -17.89 -8.19
CA VAL A 165 4.59 -18.53 -9.46
C VAL A 165 3.11 -18.34 -9.77
N THR A 166 2.23 -18.52 -8.79
CA THR A 166 0.79 -18.38 -8.98
C THR A 166 0.42 -16.93 -9.32
N ALA A 167 0.92 -15.94 -8.56
CA ALA A 167 0.66 -14.54 -8.79
C ALA A 167 1.26 -14.05 -10.12
N ALA A 168 2.47 -14.48 -10.46
CA ALA A 168 3.12 -14.12 -11.71
C ALA A 168 2.37 -14.69 -12.93
N SER A 169 1.96 -15.94 -12.88
CA SER A 169 1.17 -16.58 -13.95
C SER A 169 -0.15 -15.85 -14.18
N PHE A 170 -0.84 -15.53 -13.08
CA PHE A 170 -2.09 -14.80 -13.13
C PHE A 170 -1.91 -13.38 -13.72
N THR A 171 -0.94 -12.63 -13.24
CA THR A 171 -0.68 -11.24 -13.67
C THR A 171 -0.19 -11.17 -15.11
N ALA A 172 0.72 -12.07 -15.51
CA ALA A 172 1.26 -12.10 -16.88
C ALA A 172 0.21 -12.38 -17.95
N ILE A 173 -0.88 -13.09 -17.61
CA ILE A 173 -1.96 -13.41 -18.54
C ILE A 173 -3.02 -12.30 -18.56
N GLY A 174 -3.41 -11.78 -17.39
CA GLY A 174 -4.60 -10.96 -17.22
C GLY A 174 -4.39 -9.45 -17.24
N GLY A 175 -3.20 -8.94 -16.89
CA GLY A 175 -2.90 -7.51 -16.78
C GLY A 175 -3.76 -6.79 -15.75
N LEU A 176 -3.79 -5.44 -15.77
CA LEU A 176 -4.49 -4.62 -14.77
C LEU A 176 -5.99 -4.92 -14.66
N LYS A 177 -6.67 -5.20 -15.77
CA LYS A 177 -8.13 -5.51 -15.74
C LYS A 177 -8.45 -6.75 -14.93
N ALA A 178 -7.64 -7.81 -15.07
CA ALA A 178 -7.81 -9.02 -14.29
C ALA A 178 -7.54 -8.75 -12.82
N VAL A 179 -6.43 -8.05 -12.50
CA VAL A 179 -6.08 -7.65 -11.14
C VAL A 179 -7.22 -6.88 -10.48
N VAL A 180 -7.80 -5.88 -11.15
CA VAL A 180 -8.92 -5.09 -10.60
C VAL A 180 -10.16 -5.95 -10.35
N ARG A 181 -10.55 -6.82 -11.30
CA ARG A 181 -11.75 -7.67 -11.14
C ARG A 181 -11.61 -8.68 -10.02
N THR A 182 -10.46 -9.32 -9.94
CA THR A 182 -10.19 -10.25 -8.84
C THR A 182 -10.03 -9.52 -7.53
N GLY A 183 -9.42 -8.34 -7.51
CA GLY A 183 -9.32 -7.49 -6.33
C GLY A 183 -10.68 -7.12 -5.73
N ILE A 184 -11.70 -6.85 -6.56
CA ILE A 184 -13.07 -6.63 -6.09
C ILE A 184 -13.63 -7.87 -5.38
N PHE A 185 -13.50 -9.04 -6.01
CA PHE A 185 -13.96 -10.31 -5.42
C PHE A 185 -13.19 -10.61 -4.13
N GLN A 186 -11.89 -10.42 -4.14
CA GLN A 186 -11.01 -10.61 -2.98
C GLN A 186 -11.34 -9.65 -1.84
N SER A 187 -11.64 -8.37 -2.15
CA SER A 187 -12.08 -7.40 -1.14
C SER A 187 -13.30 -7.86 -0.36
N VAL A 188 -14.29 -8.40 -1.06
CA VAL A 188 -15.51 -8.93 -0.42
C VAL A 188 -15.18 -10.08 0.52
N ILE A 189 -14.35 -11.03 0.08
CA ILE A 189 -13.95 -12.18 0.89
C ILE A 189 -13.13 -11.73 2.12
N ILE A 190 -12.20 -10.79 1.94
CA ILE A 190 -11.39 -10.25 3.04
C ILE A 190 -12.28 -9.56 4.08
N ILE A 191 -13.20 -8.70 3.67
CA ILE A 191 -14.10 -8.00 4.58
C ILE A 191 -14.98 -8.99 5.33
N LEU A 192 -15.64 -9.91 4.61
CA LEU A 192 -16.54 -10.88 5.22
C LEU A 192 -15.83 -11.77 6.23
N SER A 193 -14.67 -12.33 5.87
CA SER A 193 -13.90 -13.21 6.76
C SER A 193 -13.39 -12.48 8.00
N SER A 194 -12.91 -11.23 7.82
CA SER A 194 -12.40 -10.44 8.94
C SER A 194 -13.52 -9.97 9.88
N VAL A 195 -14.69 -9.63 9.35
CA VAL A 195 -15.89 -9.34 10.17
C VAL A 195 -16.32 -10.57 10.97
N ILE A 196 -16.36 -11.74 10.33
CA ILE A 196 -16.68 -13.01 11.01
C ILE A 196 -15.67 -13.29 12.13
N LEU A 197 -14.37 -13.17 11.85
CA LEU A 197 -13.32 -13.38 12.85
C LEU A 197 -13.44 -12.42 14.02
N THR A 198 -13.63 -11.12 13.76
CA THR A 198 -13.82 -10.09 14.78
C THR A 198 -15.05 -10.39 15.65
N TRP A 199 -16.16 -10.77 15.03
CA TRP A 199 -17.37 -11.14 15.74
C TRP A 199 -17.20 -12.38 16.63
N LEU A 200 -16.55 -13.43 16.11
CA LEU A 200 -16.26 -14.65 16.88
C LEU A 200 -15.33 -14.37 18.07
N ALA A 201 -14.29 -13.56 17.86
CA ALA A 201 -13.36 -13.17 18.92
C ALA A 201 -14.07 -12.34 20.00
N LEU A 202 -14.88 -11.36 19.59
CA LEU A 202 -15.65 -10.51 20.51
C LEU A 202 -16.66 -11.34 21.32
N LYS A 203 -17.37 -12.29 20.69
CA LYS A 203 -18.28 -13.22 21.37
C LYS A 203 -17.53 -14.09 22.39
N LYS A 204 -16.31 -14.54 22.06
CA LYS A 204 -15.50 -15.37 22.97
C LYS A 204 -15.03 -14.60 24.20
N ILE A 205 -14.76 -13.30 24.07
CA ILE A 205 -14.36 -12.41 25.17
C ILE A 205 -15.56 -12.05 26.07
N GLY A 206 -16.78 -12.07 25.54
CA GLY A 206 -17.99 -11.70 26.28
C GLY A 206 -18.52 -10.32 25.92
N GLY A 207 -18.12 -9.74 24.79
CA GLY A 207 -18.64 -8.48 24.27
C GLY A 207 -17.65 -7.31 24.37
N VAL A 208 -18.11 -6.13 23.95
CA VAL A 208 -17.29 -4.91 23.89
C VAL A 208 -16.85 -4.45 25.29
N GLU A 209 -17.76 -4.46 26.26
CA GLU A 209 -17.48 -4.06 27.63
C GLU A 209 -16.37 -4.92 28.26
N SER A 210 -16.44 -6.24 28.06
CA SER A 210 -15.41 -7.17 28.53
C SER A 210 -14.06 -6.91 27.86
N LEU A 211 -14.04 -6.56 26.56
CA LEU A 211 -12.82 -6.19 25.85
C LEU A 211 -12.22 -4.92 26.43
N VAL A 212 -13.06 -3.89 26.66
CA VAL A 212 -12.60 -2.60 27.22
C VAL A 212 -11.95 -2.78 28.59
N ASN A 213 -12.53 -3.62 29.44
CA ASN A 213 -12.04 -3.88 30.79
C ASN A 213 -10.83 -4.83 30.85
N ALA A 214 -10.62 -5.64 29.81
CA ALA A 214 -9.56 -6.68 29.80
C ALA A 214 -8.22 -6.18 29.23
N VAL A 215 -8.21 -5.13 28.43
CA VAL A 215 -6.97 -4.55 27.90
C VAL A 215 -6.47 -3.41 28.76
N PRO A 216 -5.15 -3.10 28.77
CA PRO A 216 -4.60 -1.91 29.45
C PRO A 216 -5.28 -0.62 28.96
N ALA A 217 -5.44 0.37 29.84
CA ALA A 217 -6.12 1.63 29.50
C ALA A 217 -5.46 2.39 28.34
N ASP A 218 -4.13 2.35 28.23
CA ASP A 218 -3.34 2.97 27.17
C ASP A 218 -3.60 2.33 25.79
N TYR A 219 -4.14 1.11 25.71
CA TYR A 219 -4.55 0.47 24.46
C TYR A 219 -5.68 1.21 23.74
N TRP A 220 -6.46 2.02 24.47
CA TRP A 220 -7.56 2.81 23.90
C TRP A 220 -7.15 4.22 23.50
N THR A 221 -5.89 4.63 23.78
CA THR A 221 -5.38 5.97 23.46
C THR A 221 -4.79 6.00 22.05
N LEU A 222 -5.43 6.75 21.15
CA LEU A 222 -4.98 6.93 19.77
C LEU A 222 -3.81 7.93 19.68
N PHE A 223 -3.88 9.01 20.45
CA PHE A 223 -2.86 10.06 20.49
C PHE A 223 -2.09 10.00 21.81
N ARG A 224 -1.08 9.15 21.85
CA ARG A 224 -0.25 8.95 23.05
C ARG A 224 0.58 10.19 23.39
N PRO A 225 0.96 10.40 24.66
CA PRO A 225 1.77 11.55 25.07
C PRO A 225 3.02 11.76 24.21
N ALA A 226 3.53 13.01 24.17
CA ALA A 226 4.76 13.33 23.43
C ALA A 226 6.00 12.56 23.92
N THR A 227 5.95 12.06 25.15
CA THR A 227 7.01 11.28 25.81
C THR A 227 6.98 9.79 25.43
N ASP A 228 5.93 9.30 24.73
CA ASP A 228 5.90 7.91 24.26
C ASP A 228 7.05 7.68 23.26
N PRO A 229 7.89 6.65 23.49
CA PRO A 229 9.10 6.46 22.68
C PRO A 229 8.80 5.96 21.25
N GLU A 230 7.65 5.32 21.02
CA GLU A 230 7.33 4.68 19.74
C GLU A 230 6.25 5.44 18.97
N TYR A 231 5.09 5.66 19.59
CA TYR A 231 3.89 6.18 18.91
C TYR A 231 3.35 7.46 19.55
N SER A 232 4.23 8.41 19.89
CA SER A 232 3.79 9.72 20.37
C SER A 232 2.92 10.43 19.33
N TRP A 233 1.98 11.27 19.79
CA TRP A 233 1.15 12.06 18.87
C TRP A 233 2.00 12.92 17.92
N VAL A 234 3.19 13.36 18.35
CA VAL A 234 4.13 14.11 17.50
C VAL A 234 4.66 13.23 16.38
N ALA A 235 5.09 11.99 16.69
CA ALA A 235 5.58 11.05 15.70
C ALA A 235 4.49 10.69 14.68
N ILE A 236 3.25 10.49 15.14
CA ILE A 236 2.13 10.16 14.28
C ILE A 236 1.74 11.34 13.40
N LEU A 237 1.45 12.52 13.98
CA LEU A 237 0.92 13.66 13.22
C LEU A 237 1.97 14.34 12.34
N ALA A 238 3.26 14.23 12.65
CA ALA A 238 4.33 14.75 11.81
C ALA A 238 4.94 13.70 10.88
N GLY A 239 5.12 12.46 11.36
CA GLY A 239 5.79 11.39 10.59
C GLY A 239 4.90 10.67 9.61
N TYR A 240 3.68 10.32 9.99
CA TYR A 240 2.75 9.66 9.08
C TYR A 240 2.48 10.48 7.79
N PRO A 241 2.29 11.81 7.81
CA PRO A 241 2.15 12.61 6.60
C PRO A 241 3.26 12.40 5.58
N VAL A 242 4.51 12.30 6.01
CA VAL A 242 5.65 12.09 5.11
C VAL A 242 5.50 10.78 4.32
N VAL A 243 5.18 9.71 5.04
CA VAL A 243 4.96 8.38 4.46
C VAL A 243 3.69 8.35 3.59
N ALA A 244 2.61 8.97 4.07
CA ALA A 244 1.31 8.94 3.43
C ALA A 244 1.25 9.74 2.11
N ILE A 245 1.98 10.86 2.00
CA ILE A 245 2.10 11.62 0.76
C ILE A 245 2.74 10.74 -0.32
N TYR A 246 3.87 10.09 -0.01
CA TYR A 246 4.48 9.14 -0.92
C TYR A 246 3.52 8.03 -1.30
N TYR A 247 2.97 7.32 -0.31
CA TYR A 247 2.15 6.13 -0.50
C TYR A 247 0.89 6.39 -1.32
N TRP A 248 0.12 7.43 -0.95
CA TRP A 248 -1.17 7.70 -1.59
C TRP A 248 -1.08 8.54 -2.86
N CYS A 249 -0.09 9.45 -2.95
CA CYS A 249 -0.04 10.42 -4.04
C CYS A 249 1.06 10.16 -5.07
N ALA A 250 2.11 9.38 -4.73
CA ALA A 250 3.28 9.20 -5.58
C ALA A 250 3.67 7.74 -5.84
N ASP A 251 3.12 6.76 -5.09
CA ASP A 251 3.41 5.36 -5.34
C ASP A 251 2.70 4.84 -6.59
N GLN A 252 3.46 4.25 -7.52
CA GLN A 252 2.92 3.72 -8.78
C GLN A 252 1.84 2.67 -8.56
N THR A 253 1.99 1.79 -7.57
CA THR A 253 1.08 0.66 -7.34
C THR A 253 -0.32 1.12 -6.92
N ILE A 254 -0.38 2.23 -6.20
CA ILE A 254 -1.63 2.86 -5.77
C ILE A 254 -2.17 3.77 -6.88
N VAL A 255 -1.37 4.72 -7.35
CA VAL A 255 -1.83 5.79 -8.27
C VAL A 255 -2.22 5.22 -9.63
N GLN A 256 -1.59 4.14 -10.11
CA GLN A 256 -1.94 3.49 -11.38
C GLN A 256 -3.42 3.08 -11.45
N LYS A 257 -4.02 2.68 -10.32
CA LYS A 257 -5.44 2.29 -10.26
C LYS A 257 -6.36 3.49 -10.42
N VAL A 258 -5.97 4.64 -9.90
CA VAL A 258 -6.71 5.90 -10.04
C VAL A 258 -6.52 6.51 -11.43
N LEU A 259 -5.31 6.37 -12.03
CA LEU A 259 -5.04 6.77 -13.41
C LEU A 259 -5.85 5.94 -14.44
N ALA A 260 -6.28 4.75 -14.08
CA ALA A 260 -7.15 3.90 -14.88
C ALA A 260 -8.63 4.31 -14.83
N ALA A 261 -8.98 5.37 -14.10
CA ALA A 261 -10.33 5.92 -14.04
C ALA A 261 -10.84 6.34 -15.42
N LYS A 262 -12.14 6.18 -15.65
CA LYS A 262 -12.81 6.61 -16.87
C LYS A 262 -12.72 8.13 -17.07
N ASP A 263 -12.85 8.86 -16.00
CA ASP A 263 -12.78 10.33 -15.95
C ASP A 263 -12.39 10.81 -14.54
N LEU A 264 -12.20 12.12 -14.38
CA LEU A 264 -11.82 12.73 -13.11
C LEU A 264 -12.82 12.44 -11.99
N LYS A 265 -14.12 12.49 -12.31
CA LYS A 265 -15.20 12.27 -11.33
C LYS A 265 -15.16 10.85 -10.78
N GLU A 266 -15.01 9.84 -11.63
CA GLU A 266 -14.89 8.45 -11.23
C GLU A 266 -13.64 8.23 -10.35
N GLY A 267 -12.52 8.87 -10.66
CA GLY A 267 -11.31 8.82 -9.84
C GLY A 267 -11.49 9.46 -8.45
N GLN A 268 -12.13 10.63 -8.38
CA GLN A 268 -12.41 11.33 -7.14
C GLN A 268 -13.37 10.56 -6.22
N TYR A 269 -14.45 10.01 -6.77
CA TYR A 269 -15.35 9.15 -6.02
C TYR A 269 -14.70 7.82 -5.60
N GLY A 270 -13.79 7.29 -6.41
CA GLY A 270 -13.00 6.11 -6.05
C GLY A 270 -12.10 6.35 -4.83
N ALA A 271 -11.44 7.52 -4.79
CA ALA A 271 -10.65 7.94 -3.64
C ALA A 271 -11.50 8.19 -2.38
N LEU A 272 -12.69 8.81 -2.54
CA LEU A 272 -13.64 8.99 -1.44
C LEU A 272 -14.15 7.64 -0.90
N PHE A 273 -14.44 6.69 -1.79
CA PHE A 273 -14.94 5.38 -1.39
C PHE A 273 -13.91 4.58 -0.59
N ILE A 274 -12.64 4.54 -1.03
CA ILE A 274 -11.60 3.88 -0.22
C ILE A 274 -11.38 4.62 1.10
N ALA A 275 -11.44 5.95 1.13
CA ALA A 275 -11.34 6.72 2.36
C ALA A 275 -12.46 6.36 3.37
N GLY A 276 -13.68 6.12 2.89
CA GLY A 276 -14.75 5.58 3.72
C GLY A 276 -14.49 4.16 4.23
N LEU A 277 -13.93 3.28 3.38
CA LEU A 277 -13.56 1.93 3.80
C LEU A 277 -12.45 1.93 4.86
N LYS A 278 -11.60 2.98 4.92
CA LYS A 278 -10.57 3.13 5.95
C LYS A 278 -11.12 3.21 7.38
N ILE A 279 -12.38 3.61 7.55
CA ILE A 279 -13.05 3.61 8.87
C ILE A 279 -13.14 2.19 9.43
N ILE A 280 -13.48 1.22 8.57
CA ILE A 280 -13.74 -0.16 8.97
C ILE A 280 -12.44 -0.97 9.14
N MET A 281 -11.38 -0.59 8.44
CA MET A 281 -10.13 -1.37 8.43
C MET A 281 -9.53 -1.64 9.82
N PRO A 282 -9.40 -0.67 10.73
CA PRO A 282 -8.93 -0.95 12.08
C PRO A 282 -9.81 -1.93 12.86
N LEU A 283 -11.13 -1.85 12.67
CA LEU A 283 -12.07 -2.74 13.35
C LEU A 283 -11.89 -4.22 12.95
N ILE A 284 -11.45 -4.45 11.70
CA ILE A 284 -11.30 -5.80 11.14
C ILE A 284 -9.85 -6.30 11.09
N PHE A 285 -8.86 -5.45 11.39
CA PHE A 285 -7.45 -5.85 11.38
C PHE A 285 -6.73 -5.58 12.71
N ILE A 286 -6.94 -4.41 13.34
CA ILE A 286 -6.24 -4.02 14.57
C ILE A 286 -6.97 -4.57 15.80
N PHE A 287 -8.29 -4.43 15.87
CA PHE A 287 -9.07 -4.95 16.99
C PHE A 287 -8.96 -6.46 17.18
N PRO A 288 -8.92 -7.30 16.13
CA PRO A 288 -8.57 -8.71 16.30
C PRO A 288 -7.23 -8.91 17.01
N GLY A 289 -6.23 -8.08 16.75
CA GLY A 289 -4.95 -8.11 17.49
C GLY A 289 -5.12 -7.87 18.99
N MET A 290 -5.87 -6.82 19.36
CA MET A 290 -6.22 -6.54 20.76
C MET A 290 -7.01 -7.70 21.40
N MET A 291 -7.95 -8.28 20.66
CA MET A 291 -8.71 -9.45 21.13
C MET A 291 -7.80 -10.69 21.32
N CYS A 292 -6.83 -10.87 20.44
CA CYS A 292 -5.84 -11.93 20.59
C CYS A 292 -4.97 -11.73 21.83
N PHE A 293 -4.60 -10.49 22.15
CA PHE A 293 -3.91 -10.16 23.39
C PHE A 293 -4.72 -10.63 24.61
N VAL A 294 -6.01 -10.30 24.67
CA VAL A 294 -6.88 -10.72 25.80
C VAL A 294 -6.95 -12.25 25.92
N LEU A 295 -7.05 -12.96 24.81
CA LEU A 295 -7.26 -14.41 24.81
C LEU A 295 -5.97 -15.22 24.93
N PHE A 296 -4.82 -14.71 24.46
CA PHE A 296 -3.62 -15.53 24.20
C PHE A 296 -2.28 -14.83 24.50
N LYS A 297 -2.24 -13.72 25.27
CA LYS A 297 -1.03 -12.91 25.50
C LYS A 297 0.21 -13.69 25.92
N ASP A 298 0.03 -14.73 26.75
CA ASP A 298 1.13 -15.48 27.35
C ASP A 298 1.68 -16.60 26.45
N THR A 299 1.01 -16.88 25.33
CA THR A 299 1.31 -18.06 24.48
C THR A 299 1.64 -17.72 23.04
N VAL A 300 1.40 -16.47 22.60
CA VAL A 300 1.46 -16.07 21.19
C VAL A 300 2.37 -14.88 20.98
N ARG A 301 3.21 -14.94 19.95
CA ARG A 301 3.97 -13.77 19.48
C ARG A 301 3.05 -12.82 18.71
N PRO A 302 3.25 -11.48 18.79
CA PRO A 302 2.42 -10.49 18.10
C PRO A 302 2.16 -10.79 16.62
N ASP A 303 3.19 -11.15 15.85
CA ASP A 303 3.08 -11.46 14.41
C ASP A 303 2.19 -12.67 14.09
N ASN A 304 1.90 -13.50 15.08
CA ASN A 304 1.02 -14.66 14.93
C ASN A 304 -0.42 -14.38 15.39
N ALA A 305 -0.72 -13.19 15.89
CA ALA A 305 -2.00 -12.87 16.50
C ALA A 305 -3.20 -13.21 15.60
N TYR A 306 -3.20 -12.75 14.35
CA TYR A 306 -4.31 -12.98 13.41
C TYR A 306 -4.51 -14.47 13.10
N ILE A 307 -3.42 -15.17 12.79
CA ILE A 307 -3.47 -16.61 12.46
C ILE A 307 -3.91 -17.44 13.67
N THR A 308 -3.49 -17.05 14.87
CA THR A 308 -3.90 -17.73 16.10
C THR A 308 -5.41 -17.62 16.33
N LEU A 309 -5.99 -16.42 16.16
CA LEU A 309 -7.43 -16.28 16.23
C LEU A 309 -8.16 -17.13 15.19
N VAL A 310 -7.69 -17.10 13.94
CA VAL A 310 -8.27 -17.93 12.86
C VAL A 310 -8.24 -19.41 13.24
N LYS A 311 -7.11 -19.91 13.73
CA LYS A 311 -6.94 -21.32 14.09
C LYS A 311 -7.77 -21.78 15.30
N HIS A 312 -7.99 -20.91 16.29
CA HIS A 312 -8.63 -21.29 17.54
C HIS A 312 -10.12 -20.95 17.64
N LEU A 313 -10.58 -19.95 16.90
CA LEU A 313 -11.95 -19.47 17.03
C LEU A 313 -12.84 -19.82 15.85
N VAL A 314 -12.26 -20.03 14.67
CA VAL A 314 -13.06 -20.23 13.45
C VAL A 314 -13.43 -21.69 13.29
N PRO A 315 -14.72 -22.06 13.22
CA PRO A 315 -15.14 -23.43 13.00
C PRO A 315 -14.81 -23.90 11.57
N HIS A 316 -14.72 -25.23 11.39
CA HIS A 316 -14.52 -25.83 10.07
C HIS A 316 -15.59 -25.36 9.06
N GLY A 317 -15.21 -25.17 7.81
CA GLY A 317 -16.02 -24.57 6.75
C GLY A 317 -15.82 -23.04 6.67
N LEU A 318 -15.97 -22.30 7.76
CA LEU A 318 -15.60 -20.89 7.84
C LEU A 318 -14.08 -20.70 7.86
N LEU A 319 -13.34 -21.66 8.41
CA LEU A 319 -11.88 -21.66 8.39
C LEU A 319 -11.33 -21.61 6.96
N GLY A 320 -11.91 -22.38 6.05
CA GLY A 320 -11.57 -22.32 4.63
C GLY A 320 -11.77 -20.94 4.03
N ILE A 321 -12.84 -20.20 4.41
CA ILE A 321 -13.09 -18.82 3.96
C ILE A 321 -12.02 -17.86 4.49
N CYS A 322 -11.66 -17.95 5.77
CA CYS A 322 -10.63 -17.12 6.37
C CYS A 322 -9.25 -17.36 5.73
N ILE A 323 -8.89 -18.61 5.46
CA ILE A 323 -7.66 -18.94 4.74
C ILE A 323 -7.71 -18.44 3.30
N ALA A 324 -8.85 -18.58 2.60
CA ALA A 324 -9.05 -18.00 1.27
C ALA A 324 -8.86 -16.47 1.29
N ALA A 325 -9.32 -15.77 2.32
CA ALA A 325 -9.11 -14.34 2.49
C ALA A 325 -7.64 -13.96 2.68
N LEU A 326 -6.89 -14.74 3.47
CA LEU A 326 -5.44 -14.56 3.62
C LEU A 326 -4.71 -14.73 2.29
N ILE A 327 -5.05 -15.79 1.54
CA ILE A 327 -4.50 -16.03 0.19
C ILE A 327 -4.93 -14.92 -0.77
N ALA A 328 -6.18 -14.45 -0.68
CA ALA A 328 -6.71 -13.35 -1.48
C ALA A 328 -5.90 -12.06 -1.31
N ALA A 329 -5.72 -11.64 -0.06
CA ALA A 329 -4.96 -10.44 0.29
C ALA A 329 -3.52 -10.49 -0.25
N LEU A 330 -2.89 -11.64 -0.11
CA LEU A 330 -1.55 -11.90 -0.62
C LEU A 330 -1.50 -11.81 -2.16
N MET A 331 -2.39 -12.53 -2.83
CA MET A 331 -2.41 -12.62 -4.29
C MET A 331 -2.65 -11.26 -4.94
N ASP A 332 -3.53 -10.42 -4.38
CA ASP A 332 -3.82 -9.10 -4.93
C ASP A 332 -2.64 -8.15 -4.76
N THR A 333 -2.02 -8.12 -3.58
CA THR A 333 -0.85 -7.26 -3.32
C THR A 333 0.31 -7.61 -4.24
N VAL A 334 0.65 -8.90 -4.36
CA VAL A 334 1.73 -9.36 -5.25
C VAL A 334 1.38 -9.10 -6.73
N SER A 335 0.15 -9.38 -7.16
CA SER A 335 -0.28 -9.13 -8.54
C SER A 335 -0.28 -7.65 -8.90
N SER A 336 -0.70 -6.79 -7.96
CA SER A 336 -0.64 -5.32 -8.13
C SER A 336 0.79 -4.82 -8.26
N GLY A 337 1.70 -5.27 -7.40
CA GLY A 337 3.12 -4.95 -7.48
C GLY A 337 3.77 -5.43 -8.78
N LEU A 338 3.52 -6.68 -9.18
CA LEU A 338 4.01 -7.24 -10.44
C LEU A 338 3.51 -6.45 -11.66
N ASN A 339 2.23 -6.08 -11.67
CA ASN A 339 1.67 -5.27 -12.75
C ASN A 339 2.32 -3.88 -12.81
N SER A 340 2.54 -3.24 -11.66
CA SER A 340 3.18 -1.92 -11.57
C SER A 340 4.63 -1.98 -12.00
N PHE A 341 5.39 -2.98 -11.52
CA PHE A 341 6.78 -3.20 -11.94
C PHE A 341 6.87 -3.40 -13.46
N SER A 342 6.02 -4.28 -13.99
CA SER A 342 5.96 -4.56 -15.43
C SER A 342 5.61 -3.31 -16.24
N THR A 343 4.70 -2.46 -15.75
CA THR A 343 4.32 -1.22 -16.39
C THR A 343 5.49 -0.26 -16.47
N VAL A 344 6.11 0.07 -15.34
CA VAL A 344 7.24 1.00 -15.28
C VAL A 344 8.42 0.45 -16.09
N PHE A 345 8.79 -0.81 -15.91
CA PHE A 345 9.92 -1.38 -16.63
C PHE A 345 9.69 -1.43 -18.15
N THR A 346 8.51 -1.82 -18.58
CA THR A 346 8.21 -1.92 -20.02
C THR A 346 8.10 -0.55 -20.67
N LEU A 347 7.39 0.41 -20.05
CA LEU A 347 7.12 1.71 -20.64
C LEU A 347 8.28 2.69 -20.45
N ASP A 348 8.91 2.70 -19.28
CA ASP A 348 9.89 3.71 -18.91
C ASP A 348 11.36 3.24 -19.06
N VAL A 349 11.58 1.91 -19.20
CA VAL A 349 12.93 1.38 -19.48
C VAL A 349 13.00 0.82 -20.89
N VAL A 350 12.26 -0.24 -21.22
CA VAL A 350 12.44 -0.95 -22.50
C VAL A 350 11.98 -0.10 -23.70
N SER A 351 10.82 0.57 -23.60
CA SER A 351 10.31 1.42 -24.70
C SER A 351 11.21 2.62 -25.02
N ARG A 352 12.12 2.96 -24.13
CA ARG A 352 13.11 4.02 -24.35
C ARG A 352 14.21 3.61 -25.35
N PHE A 353 14.59 2.33 -25.32
CA PHE A 353 15.66 1.80 -26.17
C PHE A 353 15.13 1.14 -27.44
N ARG A 354 13.83 0.80 -27.46
CA ARG A 354 13.23 0.08 -28.59
C ARG A 354 11.81 0.57 -28.83
N VAL A 355 11.53 1.01 -30.05
CA VAL A 355 10.14 1.27 -30.49
C VAL A 355 9.39 -0.06 -30.53
N MET A 356 8.29 -0.15 -29.82
CA MET A 356 7.48 -1.35 -29.70
C MET A 356 6.03 -1.06 -30.07
N ASP A 357 5.46 -1.95 -30.86
CA ASP A 357 4.01 -2.01 -31.05
C ASP A 357 3.30 -2.57 -29.79
N ASP A 358 2.00 -2.55 -29.78
CA ASP A 358 1.21 -3.02 -28.63
C ASP A 358 1.39 -4.52 -28.36
N ALA A 359 1.64 -5.34 -29.38
CA ALA A 359 1.89 -6.76 -29.22
C ALA A 359 3.25 -7.03 -28.56
N ALA A 360 4.30 -6.32 -29.00
CA ALA A 360 5.62 -6.40 -28.40
C ALA A 360 5.62 -5.88 -26.95
N ARG A 361 4.94 -4.77 -26.66
CA ARG A 361 4.76 -4.27 -25.29
C ARG A 361 4.10 -5.30 -24.38
N ARG A 362 3.03 -5.95 -24.83
CA ARG A 362 2.36 -7.02 -24.08
C ARG A 362 3.27 -8.21 -23.83
N ARG A 363 4.04 -8.65 -24.84
CA ARG A 363 4.97 -9.77 -24.71
C ARG A 363 6.10 -9.43 -23.73
N THR A 364 6.69 -8.25 -23.86
CA THR A 364 7.73 -7.74 -22.95
C THR A 364 7.20 -7.66 -21.52
N GLY A 365 6.01 -7.08 -21.31
CA GLY A 365 5.39 -6.99 -19.99
C GLY A 365 5.22 -8.35 -19.32
N LYS A 366 4.85 -9.40 -20.07
CA LYS A 366 4.76 -10.77 -19.51
C LYS A 366 6.10 -11.29 -19.02
N TRP A 367 7.16 -11.17 -19.83
CA TRP A 367 8.49 -11.60 -19.42
C TRP A 367 9.05 -10.80 -18.24
N VAL A 368 8.81 -9.50 -18.23
CA VAL A 368 9.19 -8.62 -17.11
C VAL A 368 8.46 -9.03 -15.83
N THR A 369 7.17 -9.38 -15.91
CA THR A 369 6.40 -9.89 -14.76
C THR A 369 7.02 -11.15 -14.18
N LEU A 370 7.41 -12.11 -15.03
CA LEU A 370 8.05 -13.36 -14.57
C LEU A 370 9.44 -13.11 -13.95
N ALA A 371 10.24 -12.24 -14.58
CA ALA A 371 11.55 -11.86 -14.06
C ALA A 371 11.44 -11.12 -12.72
N ALA A 372 10.48 -10.19 -12.59
CA ALA A 372 10.21 -9.48 -11.33
C ALA A 372 9.80 -10.43 -10.20
N ALA A 373 8.98 -11.43 -10.50
CA ALA A 373 8.60 -12.45 -9.51
C ALA A 373 9.81 -13.26 -9.03
N ALA A 374 10.70 -13.65 -9.94
CA ALA A 374 11.92 -14.37 -9.58
C ALA A 374 12.85 -13.52 -8.69
N LEU A 375 13.04 -12.24 -9.04
CA LEU A 375 13.82 -11.31 -8.21
C LEU A 375 13.17 -11.09 -6.83
N ALA A 376 11.85 -10.98 -6.78
CA ALA A 376 11.11 -10.79 -5.54
C ALA A 376 11.22 -11.99 -4.59
N VAL A 377 11.33 -13.22 -5.11
CA VAL A 377 11.64 -14.41 -4.29
C VAL A 377 12.99 -14.26 -3.60
N GLY A 378 14.01 -13.74 -4.31
CA GLY A 378 15.31 -13.44 -3.72
C GLY A 378 15.23 -12.41 -2.59
N VAL A 379 14.47 -11.34 -2.78
CA VAL A 379 14.24 -10.32 -1.73
C VAL A 379 13.49 -10.91 -0.54
N ALA A 380 12.45 -11.71 -0.77
CA ALA A 380 11.71 -12.39 0.30
C ALA A 380 12.60 -13.35 1.12
N TYR A 381 13.55 -14.01 0.45
CA TYR A 381 14.56 -14.82 1.13
C TYR A 381 15.45 -13.98 2.06
N LEU A 382 15.90 -12.80 1.60
CA LEU A 382 16.68 -11.88 2.45
C LEU A 382 15.88 -11.42 3.66
N PHE A 383 14.59 -11.12 3.49
CA PHE A 383 13.71 -10.76 4.61
C PHE A 383 13.57 -11.89 5.63
N SER A 384 13.51 -13.15 5.20
CA SER A 384 13.45 -14.30 6.09
C SER A 384 14.68 -14.44 7.01
N ARG A 385 15.79 -13.79 6.66
CA ARG A 385 17.05 -13.79 7.42
C ARG A 385 17.24 -12.57 8.32
N SER A 386 16.37 -11.55 8.24
CA SER A 386 16.55 -10.27 8.95
C SER A 386 16.40 -10.35 10.47
N GLY A 387 15.63 -11.32 10.97
CA GLY A 387 15.34 -11.48 12.41
C GLY A 387 14.47 -10.38 13.03
N LYS A 388 14.04 -9.37 12.26
CA LYS A 388 13.17 -8.27 12.72
C LYS A 388 11.70 -8.62 12.52
N GLY A 389 10.81 -8.00 13.32
CA GLY A 389 9.36 -8.08 13.14
C GLY A 389 8.94 -7.57 11.76
N PHE A 390 7.94 -8.20 11.18
CA PHE A 390 7.50 -7.90 9.80
C PHE A 390 7.03 -6.44 9.65
N PHE A 391 6.24 -5.95 10.60
CA PHE A 391 5.71 -4.58 10.57
C PHE A 391 6.82 -3.53 10.63
N GLU A 392 7.71 -3.67 11.62
CA GLU A 392 8.83 -2.74 11.83
C GLU A 392 9.76 -2.67 10.60
N LEU A 393 10.11 -3.83 10.04
CA LEU A 393 10.95 -3.90 8.85
C LEU A 393 10.31 -3.19 7.66
N SER A 394 9.04 -3.49 7.38
CA SER A 394 8.34 -2.95 6.23
C SER A 394 8.09 -1.44 6.35
N GLN A 395 7.64 -0.97 7.51
CA GLN A 395 7.37 0.46 7.75
C GLN A 395 8.66 1.27 7.86
N GLY A 396 9.71 0.69 8.44
CA GLY A 396 11.03 1.31 8.47
C GLY A 396 11.58 1.56 7.05
N LEU A 397 11.45 0.59 6.14
CA LEU A 397 11.85 0.77 4.74
C LEU A 397 11.07 1.88 4.04
N VAL A 398 9.74 1.91 4.21
CA VAL A 398 8.90 2.97 3.60
C VAL A 398 9.27 4.33 4.17
N SER A 399 9.52 4.43 5.49
CA SER A 399 9.88 5.70 6.16
C SER A 399 11.21 6.28 5.69
N ILE A 400 12.14 5.45 5.27
CA ILE A 400 13.42 5.87 4.68
C ILE A 400 13.25 6.27 3.21
N LEU A 401 12.42 5.54 2.48
CA LEU A 401 12.19 5.78 1.07
C LEU A 401 11.25 6.96 0.79
N ALA A 402 10.29 7.28 1.66
CA ALA A 402 9.29 8.30 1.43
C ALA A 402 9.80 9.75 1.38
N PRO A 403 10.71 10.23 2.27
CA PRO A 403 11.00 11.65 2.40
C PRO A 403 11.43 12.36 1.11
N PRO A 404 12.40 11.87 0.30
CA PRO A 404 12.82 12.59 -0.91
C PRO A 404 11.70 12.71 -1.92
N LEU A 405 10.85 11.69 -2.05
CA LEU A 405 9.72 11.73 -2.96
C LEU A 405 8.62 12.65 -2.45
N SER A 406 8.26 12.58 -1.18
CA SER A 406 7.24 13.45 -0.59
C SER A 406 7.60 14.92 -0.74
N VAL A 407 8.86 15.32 -0.51
CA VAL A 407 9.34 16.69 -0.72
C VAL A 407 9.21 17.11 -2.19
N VAL A 408 9.72 16.29 -3.11
CA VAL A 408 9.74 16.66 -4.54
C VAL A 408 8.33 16.66 -5.14
N PHE A 409 7.46 15.73 -4.75
CA PHE A 409 6.07 15.72 -5.23
C PHE A 409 5.26 16.89 -4.69
N LEU A 410 5.40 17.25 -3.40
CA LEU A 410 4.78 18.44 -2.84
C LEU A 410 5.26 19.70 -3.55
N ALA A 411 6.57 19.85 -3.72
CA ALA A 411 7.14 20.99 -4.46
C ALA A 411 6.65 21.02 -5.92
N GLY A 412 6.59 19.85 -6.57
CA GLY A 412 6.13 19.74 -7.95
C GLY A 412 4.69 20.18 -8.17
N VAL A 413 3.81 19.87 -7.20
CA VAL A 413 2.38 20.18 -7.27
C VAL A 413 2.07 21.58 -6.76
N PHE A 414 2.64 21.98 -5.63
CA PHE A 414 2.22 23.20 -4.92
C PHE A 414 3.17 24.39 -5.07
N TRP A 415 4.44 24.17 -5.45
CA TRP A 415 5.44 25.23 -5.49
C TRP A 415 5.96 25.49 -6.91
N LYS A 416 5.41 26.51 -7.57
CA LYS A 416 5.73 26.85 -8.97
C LYS A 416 7.21 27.22 -9.19
N ARG A 417 7.87 27.81 -8.18
CA ARG A 417 9.26 28.25 -8.27
C ARG A 417 10.28 27.13 -8.13
N ALA A 418 9.87 25.94 -7.68
CA ALA A 418 10.78 24.81 -7.52
C ALA A 418 11.50 24.49 -8.83
N THR A 419 12.83 24.55 -8.81
CA THR A 419 13.69 24.34 -9.99
C THR A 419 13.99 22.86 -10.22
N SER A 420 14.31 22.49 -11.46
CA SER A 420 14.72 21.13 -11.80
C SER A 420 16.01 20.73 -11.06
N ILE A 421 16.96 21.66 -10.91
CA ILE A 421 18.20 21.44 -10.16
C ILE A 421 17.91 21.10 -8.70
N ALA A 422 16.99 21.85 -8.05
CA ALA A 422 16.63 21.59 -6.67
C ALA A 422 15.98 20.20 -6.48
N ALA A 423 15.11 19.81 -7.41
CA ALA A 423 14.51 18.48 -7.41
C ALA A 423 15.58 17.38 -7.61
N GLU A 424 16.52 17.57 -8.54
CA GLU A 424 17.62 16.63 -8.78
C GLU A 424 18.51 16.46 -7.54
N VAL A 425 18.90 17.55 -6.89
CA VAL A 425 19.73 17.53 -5.66
C VAL A 425 19.01 16.76 -4.54
N VAL A 426 17.72 16.99 -4.34
CA VAL A 426 16.94 16.27 -3.32
C VAL A 426 16.77 14.80 -3.69
N LEU A 427 16.51 14.47 -4.95
CA LEU A 427 16.34 13.09 -5.37
C LEU A 427 17.64 12.30 -5.25
N TYR A 428 18.71 12.75 -5.87
CA TYR A 428 19.98 12.03 -5.87
C TYR A 428 20.74 12.19 -4.54
N GLY A 429 21.02 13.41 -4.11
CA GLY A 429 21.74 13.68 -2.87
C GLY A 429 20.94 13.29 -1.63
N GLY A 430 19.68 13.76 -1.58
CA GLY A 430 18.77 13.41 -0.49
C GLY A 430 18.44 11.92 -0.46
N GLY A 431 18.23 11.29 -1.60
CA GLY A 431 18.04 9.84 -1.69
C GLY A 431 19.22 9.04 -1.16
N LEU A 432 20.45 9.44 -1.45
CA LEU A 432 21.64 8.82 -0.88
C LEU A 432 21.73 9.02 0.64
N ILE A 433 21.43 10.22 1.14
CA ILE A 433 21.38 10.48 2.58
C ILE A 433 20.35 9.56 3.25
N CYS A 434 19.15 9.45 2.69
CA CYS A 434 18.10 8.58 3.23
C CYS A 434 18.51 7.11 3.23
N ILE A 435 19.13 6.61 2.16
CA ILE A 435 19.62 5.23 2.08
C ILE A 435 20.73 5.00 3.11
N ALA A 436 21.73 5.88 3.19
CA ALA A 436 22.83 5.78 4.15
C ALA A 436 22.30 5.78 5.59
N THR A 437 21.41 6.73 5.93
CA THR A 437 20.74 6.79 7.24
C THR A 437 19.94 5.51 7.52
N GLY A 438 19.23 5.00 6.52
CA GLY A 438 18.48 3.76 6.63
C GLY A 438 19.35 2.53 6.88
N ILE A 439 20.49 2.43 6.22
CA ILE A 439 21.47 1.35 6.46
C ILE A 439 22.02 1.45 7.89
N CYS A 440 22.43 2.64 8.32
CA CYS A 440 22.92 2.85 9.70
C CYS A 440 21.85 2.50 10.75
N HIS A 441 20.60 2.92 10.53
CA HIS A 441 19.47 2.57 11.39
C HIS A 441 19.22 1.05 11.43
N LEU A 442 19.24 0.37 10.29
CA LEU A 442 19.04 -1.08 10.22
C LEU A 442 20.18 -1.86 10.91
N LEU A 443 21.40 -1.36 10.82
CA LEU A 443 22.59 -1.94 11.48
C LEU A 443 22.75 -1.50 12.93
N ASN A 444 21.87 -0.63 13.45
CA ASN A 444 21.98 0.00 14.78
C ASN A 444 23.34 0.70 15.01
N PHE A 445 23.91 1.33 13.96
CA PHE A 445 25.16 2.06 14.05
C PHE A 445 24.91 3.58 14.19
N PRO A 446 25.49 4.30 15.18
CA PRO A 446 26.54 3.89 16.13
C PRO A 446 26.04 3.11 17.35
N GLY A 447 24.75 3.11 17.66
CA GLY A 447 24.13 2.41 18.78
C GLY A 447 22.62 2.39 18.64
N LYS A 448 21.95 1.41 19.29
CA LYS A 448 20.48 1.26 19.20
C LYS A 448 19.75 2.48 19.76
N ASP A 449 20.22 3.03 20.86
CA ASP A 449 19.58 4.16 21.58
C ASP A 449 19.78 5.52 20.87
N PHE A 450 20.64 5.56 19.85
CA PHE A 450 20.87 6.76 19.04
C PHE A 450 19.69 7.05 18.09
N TRP A 451 18.97 6.02 17.67
CA TRP A 451 17.98 6.14 16.63
C TRP A 451 16.59 6.43 17.19
N PRO A 452 15.92 7.48 16.71
CA PRO A 452 14.51 7.71 17.04
C PRO A 452 13.64 6.66 16.33
N HIS A 453 12.39 6.55 16.78
CA HIS A 453 11.40 5.74 16.08
C HIS A 453 11.31 6.11 14.57
N PHE A 454 11.04 5.14 13.70
CA PHE A 454 11.07 5.31 12.25
C PHE A 454 10.21 6.46 11.72
N LEU A 455 9.08 6.77 12.38
CA LEU A 455 8.24 7.92 12.03
C LEU A 455 8.96 9.25 12.25
N LEU A 456 9.60 9.44 13.42
CA LEU A 456 10.37 10.66 13.70
C LEU A 456 11.60 10.77 12.80
N LEU A 457 12.25 9.65 12.49
CA LEU A 457 13.35 9.64 11.53
C LEU A 457 12.89 10.16 10.16
N SER A 458 11.71 9.75 9.70
CA SER A 458 11.14 10.23 8.44
C SER A 458 10.87 11.75 8.47
N VAL A 459 10.45 12.30 9.63
CA VAL A 459 10.26 13.77 9.81
C VAL A 459 11.59 14.50 9.66
N TYR A 460 12.62 14.06 10.39
CA TYR A 460 13.92 14.72 10.33
C TYR A 460 14.49 14.72 8.91
N LEU A 461 14.44 13.59 8.24
CA LEU A 461 14.86 13.48 6.85
C LEU A 461 14.03 14.40 5.95
N PHE A 462 12.70 14.41 6.11
CA PHE A 462 11.81 15.28 5.35
C PHE A 462 12.13 16.77 5.56
N LEU A 463 12.34 17.22 6.80
CA LEU A 463 12.64 18.62 7.10
C LEU A 463 14.00 19.04 6.50
N ILE A 464 15.02 18.21 6.62
CA ILE A 464 16.33 18.45 6.01
C ILE A 464 16.19 18.59 4.49
N LEU A 465 15.46 17.69 3.84
CA LEU A 465 15.28 17.70 2.40
C LEU A 465 14.34 18.84 1.93
N ALA A 466 13.35 19.21 2.74
CA ALA A 466 12.50 20.37 2.49
C ALA A 466 13.30 21.68 2.58
N ALA A 467 14.19 21.81 3.56
CA ALA A 467 15.11 22.93 3.62
C ALA A 467 16.07 22.94 2.40
N LEU A 468 16.59 21.78 2.03
CA LEU A 468 17.50 21.64 0.89
C LEU A 468 16.85 22.09 -0.44
N ILE A 469 15.61 21.64 -0.72
CA ILE A 469 14.91 22.04 -1.96
C ILE A 469 14.65 23.54 -1.98
N VAL A 470 14.33 24.14 -0.82
CA VAL A 470 14.11 25.60 -0.70
C VAL A 470 15.43 26.35 -0.97
N ILE A 471 16.51 26.01 -0.27
CA ILE A 471 17.81 26.66 -0.42
C ILE A 471 18.31 26.56 -1.85
N VAL A 472 18.31 25.37 -2.42
CA VAL A 472 18.81 25.17 -3.80
C VAL A 472 17.92 25.89 -4.82
N THR A 473 16.60 25.96 -4.61
CA THR A 473 15.70 26.72 -5.50
C THR A 473 16.03 28.21 -5.49
N PHE A 474 16.38 28.81 -4.34
CA PHE A 474 16.73 30.23 -4.27
C PHE A 474 18.14 30.53 -4.78
N VAL A 475 19.07 29.59 -4.65
CA VAL A 475 20.47 29.74 -5.14
C VAL A 475 20.60 29.44 -6.63
N SER A 476 19.81 28.46 -7.13
CA SER A 476 19.80 28.16 -8.56
C SER A 476 18.99 29.19 -9.32
N SER A 477 19.63 29.88 -10.28
CA SER A 477 18.88 30.71 -11.22
C SER A 477 17.79 29.89 -11.90
N PRO A 478 16.58 30.43 -12.09
CA PRO A 478 15.58 29.75 -12.89
C PRO A 478 16.17 29.56 -14.29
N ALA A 479 16.68 28.36 -14.60
CA ALA A 479 16.86 27.98 -15.98
C ALA A 479 15.51 28.24 -16.64
N ALA A 480 15.52 28.98 -17.77
CA ALA A 480 14.33 29.34 -18.50
C ALA A 480 13.41 28.13 -18.52
N ALA A 481 12.27 28.26 -17.86
CA ALA A 481 11.42 27.13 -17.55
C ALA A 481 10.88 26.55 -18.87
N ASP A 482 11.56 25.53 -19.39
CA ASP A 482 10.98 24.57 -20.34
C ASP A 482 9.83 23.76 -19.68
N GLY A 483 9.57 24.07 -18.42
CA GLY A 483 8.52 23.50 -17.57
C GLY A 483 7.09 24.03 -17.84
N SER A 484 6.86 24.68 -18.97
CA SER A 484 5.51 25.11 -19.39
C SER A 484 4.57 23.96 -19.81
N LEU A 485 5.07 22.72 -19.83
CA LEU A 485 4.30 21.55 -20.26
C LEU A 485 3.38 20.97 -19.18
N VAL A 486 3.64 21.26 -17.90
CA VAL A 486 2.66 20.87 -16.86
C VAL A 486 1.68 22.02 -16.70
N PRO A 487 0.42 21.81 -17.06
CA PRO A 487 -0.62 22.79 -16.79
C PRO A 487 -0.60 23.08 -15.28
N GLN A 488 -0.42 24.35 -14.94
CA GLN A 488 -0.37 24.81 -13.55
C GLN A 488 -1.51 24.18 -12.75
N ALA A 489 -1.21 23.76 -11.50
CA ALA A 489 -2.22 23.42 -10.52
C ALA A 489 -3.05 24.68 -10.16
N THR A 490 -3.90 25.10 -11.07
CA THR A 490 -5.15 25.69 -10.64
C THR A 490 -5.88 24.55 -9.98
N VAL A 491 -6.34 24.73 -8.74
CA VAL A 491 -7.32 23.83 -8.13
C VAL A 491 -8.32 23.52 -9.24
N ALA A 492 -8.19 22.34 -9.86
CA ALA A 492 -9.00 22.03 -11.02
C ALA A 492 -10.43 22.02 -10.50
N ARG A 493 -11.16 23.08 -10.80
CA ARG A 493 -12.59 23.10 -10.52
C ARG A 493 -13.11 21.88 -11.28
N PRO A 494 -13.69 20.88 -10.60
CA PRO A 494 -14.24 19.73 -11.28
C PRO A 494 -15.21 20.26 -12.33
N ALA A 495 -15.06 19.81 -13.56
CA ALA A 495 -16.02 20.08 -14.61
C ALA A 495 -17.36 19.48 -14.17
N GLY A 496 -18.30 20.31 -13.79
CA GLY A 496 -19.57 19.91 -13.19
C GLY A 496 -19.69 20.25 -11.70
N ARG A 497 -20.87 20.03 -11.13
CA ARG A 497 -21.15 20.33 -9.71
C ARG A 497 -20.25 19.50 -8.79
N ALA A 498 -19.18 20.12 -8.27
CA ALA A 498 -18.22 19.50 -7.34
C ALA A 498 -18.79 19.24 -5.95
N TRP A 499 -19.92 19.88 -5.64
CA TRP A 499 -20.50 19.85 -4.30
C TRP A 499 -20.75 18.44 -3.73
N PRO A 500 -21.17 17.41 -4.52
CA PRO A 500 -21.38 16.07 -3.93
C PRO A 500 -20.07 15.41 -3.46
N VAL A 501 -18.96 15.69 -4.14
CA VAL A 501 -17.63 15.19 -3.73
C VAL A 501 -17.24 15.86 -2.41
N TRP A 502 -17.36 17.19 -2.31
CA TRP A 502 -17.07 17.93 -1.09
C TRP A 502 -17.98 17.54 0.07
N LEU A 503 -19.28 17.32 -0.18
CA LEU A 503 -20.20 16.85 0.82
C LEU A 503 -19.76 15.49 1.39
N GLY A 504 -19.37 14.54 0.51
CA GLY A 504 -18.87 13.25 0.94
C GLY A 504 -17.61 13.37 1.83
N TRP A 505 -16.67 14.23 1.46
CA TRP A 505 -15.48 14.50 2.28
C TRP A 505 -15.80 15.20 3.60
N THR A 506 -16.78 16.11 3.62
CA THR A 506 -17.23 16.77 4.85
C THR A 506 -17.87 15.76 5.82
N ILE A 507 -18.74 14.89 5.31
CA ILE A 507 -19.36 13.82 6.12
C ILE A 507 -18.25 12.90 6.69
N LEU A 508 -17.29 12.51 5.86
CA LEU A 508 -16.18 11.68 6.29
C LEU A 508 -15.35 12.37 7.38
N ALA A 509 -15.04 13.66 7.23
CA ALA A 509 -14.31 14.43 8.21
C ALA A 509 -15.04 14.51 9.57
N LEU A 510 -16.38 14.69 9.55
CA LEU A 510 -17.19 14.69 10.75
C LEU A 510 -17.20 13.32 11.45
N VAL A 511 -17.33 12.23 10.69
CA VAL A 511 -17.24 10.87 11.23
C VAL A 511 -15.87 10.61 11.85
N MET A 512 -14.79 11.01 11.15
CA MET A 512 -13.42 10.84 11.66
C MET A 512 -13.17 11.70 12.90
N GLY A 513 -13.69 12.93 12.95
CA GLY A 513 -13.64 13.77 14.15
C GLY A 513 -14.32 13.11 15.35
N GLY A 514 -15.48 12.49 15.13
CA GLY A 514 -16.16 11.68 16.15
C GLY A 514 -15.32 10.49 16.63
N ILE A 515 -14.69 9.75 15.71
CA ILE A 515 -13.79 8.63 16.05
C ILE A 515 -12.59 9.13 16.87
N TYR A 516 -11.95 10.22 16.46
CA TYR A 516 -10.80 10.76 17.20
C TYR A 516 -11.17 11.21 18.60
N SER A 517 -12.38 11.73 18.81
CA SER A 517 -12.86 12.11 20.14
C SER A 517 -13.21 10.93 21.04
N LEU A 518 -13.53 9.75 20.47
CA LEU A 518 -13.80 8.54 21.23
C LEU A 518 -12.52 7.86 21.76
N PHE A 519 -11.39 8.04 21.07
CA PHE A 519 -10.13 7.39 21.37
C PHE A 519 -9.04 8.39 21.80
N HIS A 520 -9.45 9.47 22.47
CA HIS A 520 -8.57 10.53 22.96
C HIS A 520 -7.99 10.20 24.33
#